data_b1eb6d1dfef754b59a7348f6fa03a41c
#
_entry.id   b1eb6d1dfef754b59a7348f6fa03a41c
#
_cell.length_a   1.000
_cell.length_b   1.000
_cell.length_c   1.000
_cell.angle_alpha   90.00
_cell.angle_beta   90.00
_cell.angle_gamma   90.00
#
_symmetry.space_group_name_H-M   'P 1'
#
loop_
_entity.id
_entity.type
_entity.pdbx_description
1 polymer ?
#
loop_
_entity_poly.entity_id
_entity_poly.type
_entity_poly.pdbx_seq_one_letter_code
_entity_poly.pdbx_strand_id
1 'polypeptide(L)'
;MNVYSAISANKNKTWLIMLLFVLIITTVVYVFCQALGYGLGFVGIALILAGLMSIGSYYYSDKIVLATAGAKPIQKSDNPELFRTVENLCIGDGLPMPKIYIINDPSPNAFATGRDPQHAIVCVTTGILPLLDKSELEGVIAHELSHIKNFDIRLMGIVAVLVGFVAILANLFTNQLMWGGLGRDRDDRNSGNLQAIFLIIGIVLAILSPIVATLIQLAVSRKRELLADASGALLTRYPEALASALEKISNDPHSLKSASNATAHLFIVNPFKGKNTKQWFSSLFDTHPPIAERIKILRSM
;
A
#
# COMPACT_ATOMS: atom_id res chain seq x y z
N MET A 1 1.54 4.25 -24.00
CA MET A 1 2.57 3.41 -23.30
C MET A 1 2.19 1.96 -23.60
N ASN A 2 3.09 1.12 -24.10
CA ASN A 2 2.78 -0.27 -24.43
C ASN A 2 2.69 -1.09 -23.11
N VAL A 3 1.74 -2.01 -22.96
CA VAL A 3 1.57 -2.88 -21.78
C VAL A 3 2.88 -3.60 -21.41
N TYR A 4 3.61 -4.10 -22.39
CA TYR A 4 4.92 -4.76 -22.15
C TYR A 4 5.97 -3.84 -21.54
N SER A 5 6.00 -2.57 -21.94
CA SER A 5 6.91 -1.57 -21.35
C SER A 5 6.52 -1.22 -19.92
N ALA A 6 5.23 -1.23 -19.60
CA ALA A 6 4.73 -1.02 -18.22
C ALA A 6 5.15 -2.16 -17.29
N ILE A 7 4.99 -3.42 -17.72
CA ILE A 7 5.40 -4.61 -16.97
C ILE A 7 6.90 -4.58 -16.66
N SER A 8 7.74 -4.33 -17.68
CA SER A 8 9.21 -4.26 -17.52
C SER A 8 9.59 -3.12 -16.57
N ALA A 9 8.96 -1.96 -16.71
CA ALA A 9 9.20 -0.82 -15.83
C ALA A 9 8.85 -1.13 -14.36
N ASN A 10 7.73 -1.81 -14.11
CA ASN A 10 7.31 -2.18 -12.76
C ASN A 10 8.25 -3.22 -12.12
N LYS A 11 8.69 -4.21 -12.90
CA LYS A 11 9.69 -5.19 -12.45
C LYS A 11 11.01 -4.50 -12.07
N ASN A 12 11.51 -3.60 -12.89
CA ASN A 12 12.76 -2.88 -12.63
C ASN A 12 12.62 -1.92 -11.43
N LYS A 13 11.50 -1.20 -11.31
CA LYS A 13 11.21 -0.34 -10.15
C LYS A 13 11.16 -1.14 -8.86
N THR A 14 10.61 -2.35 -8.87
CA THR A 14 10.59 -3.22 -7.70
C THR A 14 12.00 -3.48 -7.18
N TRP A 15 12.93 -3.90 -8.04
CA TRP A 15 14.31 -4.16 -7.64
C TRP A 15 15.03 -2.89 -7.18
N LEU A 16 14.80 -1.77 -7.88
CA LEU A 16 15.36 -0.47 -7.50
C LEU A 16 14.90 -0.04 -6.10
N ILE A 17 13.60 -0.18 -5.79
CA ILE A 17 13.06 0.19 -4.49
C ILE A 17 13.63 -0.70 -3.38
N MET A 18 13.73 -2.00 -3.62
CA MET A 18 14.34 -2.92 -2.67
C MET A 18 15.81 -2.57 -2.40
N LEU A 19 16.58 -2.27 -3.42
CA LEU A 19 17.98 -1.83 -3.30
C LEU A 19 18.08 -0.51 -2.52
N LEU A 20 17.27 0.49 -2.90
CA LEU A 20 17.25 1.79 -2.22
C LEU A 20 16.89 1.65 -0.74
N PHE A 21 15.92 0.80 -0.41
CA PHE A 21 15.55 0.53 0.98
C PHE A 21 16.74 -0.03 1.78
N VAL A 22 17.45 -1.03 1.25
CA VAL A 22 18.63 -1.60 1.90
C VAL A 22 19.71 -0.55 2.11
N LEU A 23 20.01 0.25 1.09
CA LEU A 23 21.01 1.33 1.18
C LEU A 23 20.63 2.38 2.24
N ILE A 24 19.37 2.80 2.26
CA ILE A 24 18.87 3.82 3.19
C ILE A 24 18.97 3.32 4.63
N ILE A 25 18.45 2.11 4.93
CA ILE A 25 18.48 1.56 6.29
C ILE A 25 19.94 1.37 6.75
N THR A 26 20.80 0.85 5.88
CA THR A 26 22.23 0.66 6.20
C THR A 26 22.92 2.00 6.47
N THR A 27 22.65 3.02 5.67
CA THR A 27 23.21 4.38 5.85
C THR A 27 22.74 5.01 7.15
N VAL A 28 21.45 4.89 7.47
CA VAL A 28 20.87 5.38 8.73
C VAL A 28 21.57 4.73 9.91
N VAL A 29 21.70 3.40 9.91
CA VAL A 29 22.39 2.69 11.00
C VAL A 29 23.87 3.06 11.08
N TYR A 30 24.54 3.23 9.93
CA TYR A 30 25.93 3.71 9.89
C TYR A 30 26.10 5.07 10.59
N VAL A 31 25.23 6.05 10.25
CA VAL A 31 25.27 7.39 10.88
C VAL A 31 25.02 7.27 12.38
N PHE A 32 24.09 6.41 12.82
CA PHE A 32 23.86 6.16 14.24
C PHE A 32 25.08 5.55 14.95
N CYS A 33 25.70 4.54 14.35
CA CYS A 33 26.88 3.90 14.92
C CYS A 33 28.02 4.92 15.09
N GLN A 34 28.23 5.79 14.10
CA GLN A 34 29.23 6.87 14.21
C GLN A 34 28.90 7.87 15.30
N ALA A 35 27.64 8.31 15.40
CA ALA A 35 27.20 9.30 16.37
C ALA A 35 27.26 8.79 17.82
N LEU A 36 27.03 7.48 18.04
CA LEU A 36 26.97 6.86 19.37
C LEU A 36 28.26 6.09 19.73
N GLY A 37 29.27 6.10 18.85
CA GLY A 37 30.53 5.38 19.09
C GLY A 37 30.43 3.86 19.01
N TYR A 38 29.40 3.32 18.34
CA TYR A 38 29.28 1.88 18.13
C TYR A 38 30.17 1.39 16.99
N GLY A 39 30.65 0.15 17.09
CA GLY A 39 31.49 -0.48 16.08
C GLY A 39 30.73 -0.81 14.77
N LEU A 40 31.48 -0.92 13.65
CA LEU A 40 30.94 -1.23 12.32
C LEU A 40 30.20 -2.58 12.23
N GLY A 41 30.35 -3.48 13.20
CA GLY A 41 29.62 -4.75 13.26
C GLY A 41 28.10 -4.58 13.23
N PHE A 42 27.56 -3.53 13.85
CA PHE A 42 26.12 -3.22 13.82
C PHE A 42 25.64 -2.82 12.42
N VAL A 43 26.48 -2.19 11.62
CA VAL A 43 26.19 -1.84 10.23
C VAL A 43 26.07 -3.10 9.37
N GLY A 44 26.95 -4.07 9.59
CA GLY A 44 26.87 -5.39 8.92
C GLY A 44 25.58 -6.13 9.27
N ILE A 45 25.18 -6.14 10.54
CA ILE A 45 23.91 -6.74 10.98
C ILE A 45 22.72 -6.01 10.32
N ALA A 46 22.73 -4.69 10.29
CA ALA A 46 21.67 -3.92 9.66
C ALA A 46 21.54 -4.20 8.16
N LEU A 47 22.67 -4.33 7.46
CA LEU A 47 22.71 -4.70 6.04
C LEU A 47 22.06 -6.06 5.79
N ILE A 48 22.42 -7.06 6.61
CA ILE A 48 21.86 -8.42 6.50
C ILE A 48 20.35 -8.38 6.77
N LEU A 49 19.93 -7.75 7.86
CA LEU A 49 18.51 -7.66 8.23
C LEU A 49 17.68 -6.90 7.18
N ALA A 50 18.16 -5.77 6.66
CA ALA A 50 17.50 -5.03 5.60
C ALA A 50 17.39 -5.84 4.31
N GLY A 51 18.44 -6.60 3.96
CA GLY A 51 18.42 -7.51 2.83
C GLY A 51 17.39 -8.63 3.00
N LEU A 52 17.39 -9.31 4.15
CA LEU A 52 16.41 -10.36 4.47
C LEU A 52 14.97 -9.82 4.47
N MET A 53 14.75 -8.62 4.98
CA MET A 53 13.43 -7.97 4.94
C MET A 53 12.99 -7.63 3.53
N SER A 54 13.89 -7.11 2.70
CA SER A 54 13.58 -6.83 1.29
C SER A 54 13.18 -8.10 0.54
N ILE A 55 13.92 -9.20 0.73
CA ILE A 55 13.58 -10.50 0.16
C ILE A 55 12.27 -11.04 0.74
N GLY A 56 12.12 -10.96 2.06
CA GLY A 56 10.88 -11.36 2.75
C GLY A 56 9.67 -10.59 2.25
N SER A 57 9.80 -9.27 2.03
CA SER A 57 8.71 -8.46 1.48
C SER A 57 8.32 -8.89 0.06
N TYR A 58 9.26 -9.32 -0.76
CA TYR A 58 8.97 -9.83 -2.10
C TYR A 58 8.09 -11.09 -2.09
N TYR A 59 8.37 -12.04 -1.17
CA TYR A 59 7.67 -13.33 -1.13
C TYR A 59 6.40 -13.32 -0.26
N TYR A 60 6.31 -12.45 0.72
CA TYR A 60 5.26 -12.46 1.75
C TYR A 60 4.44 -11.16 1.83
N SER A 61 4.63 -10.22 0.89
CA SER A 61 3.89 -8.96 0.90
C SER A 61 2.37 -9.15 0.90
N ASP A 62 1.87 -10.10 0.12
CA ASP A 62 0.45 -10.46 0.08
C ASP A 62 -0.08 -10.87 1.46
N LYS A 63 0.61 -11.79 2.14
CA LYS A 63 0.20 -12.27 3.46
C LYS A 63 0.23 -11.17 4.52
N ILE A 64 1.26 -10.31 4.48
CA ILE A 64 1.42 -9.20 5.42
C ILE A 64 0.31 -8.17 5.20
N VAL A 65 0.05 -7.79 3.94
CA VAL A 65 -1.01 -6.86 3.57
C VAL A 65 -2.37 -7.38 4.02
N LEU A 66 -2.70 -8.65 3.71
CA LEU A 66 -3.97 -9.26 4.09
C LEU A 66 -4.14 -9.36 5.60
N ALA A 67 -3.10 -9.75 6.34
CA ALA A 67 -3.13 -9.80 7.79
C ALA A 67 -3.35 -8.41 8.41
N THR A 68 -2.66 -7.38 7.88
CA THR A 68 -2.80 -6.00 8.33
C THR A 68 -4.20 -5.45 8.04
N ALA A 69 -4.79 -5.81 6.91
CA ALA A 69 -6.14 -5.41 6.52
C ALA A 69 -7.26 -6.26 7.18
N GLY A 70 -6.92 -7.32 7.91
CA GLY A 70 -7.89 -8.22 8.51
C GLY A 70 -8.71 -9.01 7.48
N ALA A 71 -8.16 -9.23 6.30
CA ALA A 71 -8.80 -9.91 5.19
C ALA A 71 -8.86 -11.44 5.44
N LYS A 72 -9.99 -12.05 5.10
CA LYS A 72 -10.23 -13.50 5.24
C LYS A 72 -10.49 -14.13 3.87
N PRO A 73 -9.93 -15.31 3.58
CA PRO A 73 -10.24 -16.01 2.34
C PRO A 73 -11.70 -16.48 2.34
N ILE A 74 -12.32 -16.47 1.17
CA ILE A 74 -13.67 -17.00 0.96
C ILE A 74 -13.67 -18.05 -0.12
N GLN A 75 -14.67 -18.93 -0.08
CA GLN A 75 -14.92 -19.96 -1.07
C GLN A 75 -16.09 -19.57 -1.99
N LYS A 76 -16.21 -20.25 -3.13
CA LYS A 76 -17.28 -19.99 -4.11
C LYS A 76 -18.69 -20.16 -3.51
N SER A 77 -18.83 -21.03 -2.49
CA SER A 77 -20.08 -21.21 -1.74
C SER A 77 -20.48 -19.98 -0.93
N ASP A 78 -19.51 -19.18 -0.46
CA ASP A 78 -19.77 -18.04 0.44
C ASP A 78 -20.33 -16.84 -0.32
N ASN A 79 -19.85 -16.61 -1.54
CA ASN A 79 -20.36 -15.57 -2.44
C ASN A 79 -20.23 -15.98 -3.92
N PRO A 80 -21.19 -16.78 -4.44
CA PRO A 80 -21.14 -17.28 -5.81
C PRO A 80 -21.14 -16.19 -6.89
N GLU A 81 -21.76 -15.04 -6.61
CA GLU A 81 -21.87 -13.92 -7.55
C GLU A 81 -20.51 -13.25 -7.74
N LEU A 82 -19.83 -12.88 -6.65
CA LEU A 82 -18.49 -12.32 -6.70
C LEU A 82 -17.50 -13.27 -7.41
N PHE A 83 -17.56 -14.56 -7.10
CA PHE A 83 -16.70 -15.55 -7.76
C PHE A 83 -16.94 -15.62 -9.26
N ARG A 84 -18.21 -15.63 -9.72
CA ARG A 84 -18.54 -15.64 -11.15
C ARG A 84 -18.07 -14.35 -11.84
N THR A 85 -18.24 -13.21 -11.20
CA THR A 85 -17.77 -11.92 -11.73
C THR A 85 -16.27 -11.96 -11.97
N VAL A 86 -15.47 -12.36 -10.97
CA VAL A 86 -14.02 -12.46 -11.12
C VAL A 86 -13.62 -13.49 -12.17
N GLU A 87 -14.24 -14.69 -12.14
CA GLU A 87 -13.97 -15.80 -13.07
C GLU A 87 -14.21 -15.38 -14.54
N ASN A 88 -15.35 -14.76 -14.83
CA ASN A 88 -15.71 -14.30 -16.17
C ASN A 88 -14.74 -13.24 -16.70
N LEU A 89 -14.36 -12.27 -15.86
CA LEU A 89 -13.41 -11.23 -16.23
C LEU A 89 -12.00 -11.80 -16.46
N CYS A 90 -11.58 -12.77 -15.64
CA CYS A 90 -10.30 -13.46 -15.83
C CYS A 90 -10.26 -14.25 -17.15
N ILE A 91 -11.34 -14.92 -17.52
CA ILE A 91 -11.46 -15.62 -18.81
C ILE A 91 -11.34 -14.60 -19.96
N GLY A 92 -12.05 -13.46 -19.84
CA GLY A 92 -12.05 -12.40 -20.86
C GLY A 92 -10.69 -11.74 -21.05
N ASP A 93 -9.89 -11.61 -19.99
CA ASP A 93 -8.57 -10.94 -20.00
C ASP A 93 -7.38 -11.92 -20.12
N GLY A 94 -7.64 -13.23 -20.11
CA GLY A 94 -6.60 -14.28 -20.18
C GLY A 94 -5.72 -14.35 -18.92
N LEU A 95 -6.30 -14.05 -17.75
CA LEU A 95 -5.61 -14.10 -16.47
C LEU A 95 -5.96 -15.39 -15.71
N PRO A 96 -5.03 -15.94 -14.91
CA PRO A 96 -5.37 -16.98 -13.96
C PRO A 96 -6.32 -16.44 -12.89
N MET A 97 -7.22 -17.28 -12.39
CA MET A 97 -8.17 -16.92 -11.34
C MET A 97 -7.42 -16.56 -10.04
N PRO A 98 -7.53 -15.31 -9.55
CA PRO A 98 -6.92 -14.92 -8.27
C PRO A 98 -7.69 -15.54 -7.09
N LYS A 99 -7.03 -15.63 -5.93
CA LYS A 99 -7.74 -15.94 -4.69
C LYS A 99 -8.61 -14.77 -4.29
N ILE A 100 -9.79 -15.03 -3.73
CA ILE A 100 -10.72 -13.99 -3.32
C ILE A 100 -10.74 -13.90 -1.79
N TYR A 101 -10.62 -12.68 -1.28
CA TYR A 101 -10.65 -12.36 0.14
C TYR A 101 -11.71 -11.30 0.42
N ILE A 102 -12.24 -11.32 1.65
CA ILE A 102 -13.19 -10.32 2.14
C ILE A 102 -12.66 -9.68 3.42
N ILE A 103 -12.82 -8.36 3.52
CA ILE A 103 -12.66 -7.59 4.76
C ILE A 103 -14.06 -7.31 5.31
N ASN A 104 -14.29 -7.67 6.56
CA ASN A 104 -15.54 -7.34 7.23
C ASN A 104 -15.53 -5.87 7.69
N ASP A 105 -15.84 -4.97 6.78
CA ASP A 105 -15.91 -3.52 7.02
C ASP A 105 -17.06 -2.92 6.20
N PRO A 106 -17.91 -2.06 6.80
CA PRO A 106 -19.02 -1.42 6.09
C PRO A 106 -18.58 -0.37 5.07
N SER A 107 -17.33 0.14 5.15
CA SER A 107 -16.80 1.08 4.17
C SER A 107 -16.57 0.37 2.83
N PRO A 108 -17.19 0.85 1.73
CA PRO A 108 -17.00 0.20 0.43
C PRO A 108 -15.60 0.45 -0.11
N ASN A 109 -14.86 -0.62 -0.38
CA ASN A 109 -13.54 -0.53 -1.02
C ASN A 109 -13.10 -1.88 -1.59
N ALA A 110 -12.06 -1.85 -2.44
CA ALA A 110 -11.43 -3.03 -3.00
C ALA A 110 -9.94 -2.79 -3.24
N PHE A 111 -9.16 -3.84 -3.35
CA PHE A 111 -7.78 -3.80 -3.80
C PHE A 111 -7.30 -5.15 -4.31
N ALA A 112 -6.25 -5.14 -5.13
CA ALA A 112 -5.51 -6.33 -5.50
C ALA A 112 -4.11 -6.34 -4.88
N THR A 113 -3.60 -7.53 -4.56
CA THR A 113 -2.25 -7.74 -4.06
C THR A 113 -1.67 -9.06 -4.57
N GLY A 114 -0.37 -9.25 -4.40
CA GLY A 114 0.33 -10.46 -4.83
C GLY A 114 1.67 -10.13 -5.51
N ARG A 115 2.48 -11.14 -5.73
CA ARG A 115 3.80 -10.97 -6.37
C ARG A 115 3.78 -11.09 -7.89
N ASP A 116 2.79 -11.77 -8.45
CA ASP A 116 2.61 -12.01 -9.87
C ASP A 116 1.16 -12.48 -10.15
N PRO A 117 0.71 -12.56 -11.41
CA PRO A 117 -0.65 -12.99 -11.73
C PRO A 117 -1.03 -14.40 -11.22
N GLN A 118 -0.05 -15.31 -11.09
CA GLN A 118 -0.29 -16.67 -10.58
C GLN A 118 -0.51 -16.71 -9.07
N HIS A 119 -0.02 -15.68 -8.36
CA HIS A 119 -0.13 -15.54 -6.90
C HIS A 119 -0.92 -14.27 -6.55
N ALA A 120 -1.86 -13.89 -7.40
CA ALA A 120 -2.68 -12.72 -7.20
C ALA A 120 -3.86 -12.98 -6.26
N ILE A 121 -4.29 -11.93 -5.60
CA ILE A 121 -5.40 -11.91 -4.66
C ILE A 121 -6.22 -10.66 -4.94
N VAL A 122 -7.53 -10.83 -5.06
CA VAL A 122 -8.50 -9.73 -5.08
C VAL A 122 -9.20 -9.70 -3.74
N CYS A 123 -9.25 -8.55 -3.13
CA CYS A 123 -9.87 -8.32 -1.84
C CYS A 123 -10.93 -7.24 -1.95
N VAL A 124 -12.12 -7.51 -1.42
CA VAL A 124 -13.23 -6.55 -1.36
C VAL A 124 -13.74 -6.42 0.09
N THR A 125 -14.31 -5.27 0.42
CA THR A 125 -14.99 -5.11 1.72
C THR A 125 -16.43 -5.63 1.66
N THR A 126 -16.99 -6.00 2.81
CA THR A 126 -18.41 -6.36 2.87
C THR A 126 -19.33 -5.19 2.48
N GLY A 127 -18.89 -3.94 2.69
CA GLY A 127 -19.67 -2.75 2.37
C GLY A 127 -19.81 -2.47 0.86
N ILE A 128 -18.89 -2.95 0.01
CA ILE A 128 -18.97 -2.70 -1.43
C ILE A 128 -20.06 -3.55 -2.10
N LEU A 129 -20.33 -4.76 -1.58
CA LEU A 129 -21.22 -5.74 -2.19
C LEU A 129 -22.69 -5.26 -2.27
N PRO A 130 -23.30 -4.68 -1.21
CA PRO A 130 -24.66 -4.16 -1.28
C PRO A 130 -24.75 -2.77 -1.93
N LEU A 131 -23.64 -2.04 -2.07
CA LEU A 131 -23.61 -0.70 -2.63
C LEU A 131 -23.62 -0.70 -4.16
N LEU A 132 -22.88 -1.63 -4.76
CA LEU A 132 -22.68 -1.68 -6.20
C LEU A 132 -23.63 -2.68 -6.86
N ASP A 133 -24.15 -2.32 -8.01
CA ASP A 133 -24.79 -3.29 -8.87
C ASP A 133 -23.75 -4.20 -9.57
N LYS A 134 -24.24 -5.20 -10.29
CA LYS A 134 -23.36 -6.18 -10.92
C LYS A 134 -22.37 -5.55 -11.91
N SER A 135 -22.82 -4.61 -12.73
CA SER A 135 -21.98 -3.97 -13.74
C SER A 135 -20.94 -3.04 -13.11
N GLU A 136 -21.31 -2.35 -12.05
CA GLU A 136 -20.41 -1.50 -11.26
C GLU A 136 -19.34 -2.33 -10.56
N LEU A 137 -19.72 -3.48 -9.98
CA LEU A 137 -18.79 -4.42 -9.37
C LEU A 137 -17.84 -5.01 -10.41
N GLU A 138 -18.36 -5.38 -11.62
CA GLU A 138 -17.54 -5.81 -12.75
C GLU A 138 -16.52 -4.73 -13.14
N GLY A 139 -16.89 -3.47 -13.17
CA GLY A 139 -16.00 -2.33 -13.42
C GLY A 139 -14.85 -2.24 -12.42
N VAL A 140 -15.16 -2.32 -11.11
CA VAL A 140 -14.16 -2.29 -10.03
C VAL A 140 -13.22 -3.50 -10.12
N ILE A 141 -13.76 -4.71 -10.29
CA ILE A 141 -12.92 -5.92 -10.38
C ILE A 141 -12.05 -5.88 -11.64
N ALA A 142 -12.55 -5.39 -12.78
CA ALA A 142 -11.77 -5.24 -14.01
C ALA A 142 -10.61 -4.25 -13.84
N HIS A 143 -10.80 -3.16 -13.08
CA HIS A 143 -9.74 -2.25 -12.69
C HIS A 143 -8.65 -2.97 -11.85
N GLU A 144 -9.05 -3.74 -10.84
CA GLU A 144 -8.12 -4.52 -10.01
C GLU A 144 -7.37 -5.59 -10.81
N LEU A 145 -8.04 -6.26 -11.74
CA LEU A 145 -7.40 -7.24 -12.64
C LEU A 145 -6.36 -6.59 -13.55
N SER A 146 -6.56 -5.33 -13.95
CA SER A 146 -5.56 -4.58 -14.71
C SER A 146 -4.26 -4.38 -13.92
N HIS A 147 -4.33 -4.10 -12.62
CA HIS A 147 -3.15 -4.02 -11.75
C HIS A 147 -2.43 -5.36 -11.63
N ILE A 148 -3.18 -6.46 -11.60
CA ILE A 148 -2.61 -7.82 -11.61
C ILE A 148 -1.84 -8.06 -12.92
N LYS A 149 -2.45 -7.79 -14.06
CA LYS A 149 -1.87 -7.97 -15.39
C LYS A 149 -0.59 -7.19 -15.59
N ASN A 150 -0.55 -5.96 -15.08
CA ASN A 150 0.57 -5.03 -15.22
C ASN A 150 1.66 -5.21 -14.16
N PHE A 151 1.54 -6.16 -13.23
CA PHE A 151 2.45 -6.36 -12.09
C PHE A 151 2.53 -5.14 -11.15
N ASP A 152 1.54 -4.26 -11.15
CA ASP A 152 1.44 -3.16 -10.19
C ASP A 152 1.32 -3.70 -8.78
N ILE A 153 0.55 -4.78 -8.58
CA ILE A 153 0.33 -5.44 -7.29
C ILE A 153 1.63 -5.80 -6.57
N ARG A 154 2.66 -6.23 -7.30
CA ARG A 154 3.98 -6.54 -6.75
C ARG A 154 4.63 -5.31 -6.12
N LEU A 155 4.73 -4.25 -6.92
CA LEU A 155 5.37 -3.01 -6.49
C LEU A 155 4.64 -2.39 -5.31
N MET A 156 3.31 -2.30 -5.38
CA MET A 156 2.47 -1.72 -4.33
C MET A 156 2.55 -2.54 -3.03
N GLY A 157 2.49 -3.87 -3.12
CA GLY A 157 2.58 -4.76 -1.95
C GLY A 157 3.94 -4.66 -1.24
N ILE A 158 5.04 -4.64 -1.99
CA ILE A 158 6.39 -4.48 -1.41
C ILE A 158 6.51 -3.13 -0.71
N VAL A 159 6.08 -2.05 -1.36
CA VAL A 159 6.12 -0.72 -0.76
C VAL A 159 5.27 -0.65 0.51
N ALA A 160 4.09 -1.27 0.54
CA ALA A 160 3.26 -1.34 1.74
C ALA A 160 4.03 -1.97 2.93
N VAL A 161 4.74 -3.08 2.70
CA VAL A 161 5.51 -3.76 3.74
C VAL A 161 6.70 -2.91 4.20
N LEU A 162 7.47 -2.35 3.26
CA LEU A 162 8.65 -1.55 3.60
C LEU A 162 8.28 -0.26 4.35
N VAL A 163 7.22 0.41 3.93
CA VAL A 163 6.66 1.59 4.62
C VAL A 163 6.12 1.22 6.00
N GLY A 164 5.38 0.10 6.09
CA GLY A 164 4.88 -0.43 7.36
C GLY A 164 6.00 -0.70 8.35
N PHE A 165 7.11 -1.25 7.89
CA PHE A 165 8.29 -1.49 8.73
C PHE A 165 8.90 -0.19 9.26
N VAL A 166 9.07 0.82 8.40
CA VAL A 166 9.58 2.14 8.85
C VAL A 166 8.63 2.75 9.87
N ALA A 167 7.31 2.63 9.68
CA ALA A 167 6.33 3.12 10.64
C ALA A 167 6.41 2.39 12.00
N ILE A 168 6.62 1.07 12.00
CA ILE A 168 6.83 0.28 13.23
C ILE A 168 8.09 0.73 13.95
N LEU A 169 9.21 0.90 13.24
CA LEU A 169 10.45 1.42 13.82
C LEU A 169 10.24 2.79 14.43
N ALA A 170 9.59 3.71 13.72
CA ALA A 170 9.29 5.04 14.21
C ALA A 170 8.44 4.99 15.50
N ASN A 171 7.42 4.13 15.56
CA ASN A 171 6.58 3.96 16.74
C ASN A 171 7.34 3.35 17.93
N LEU A 172 8.19 2.36 17.68
CA LEU A 172 9.03 1.77 18.74
C LEU A 172 9.94 2.84 19.37
N PHE A 173 10.58 3.65 18.55
CA PHE A 173 11.43 4.74 19.03
C PHE A 173 10.63 5.79 19.80
N THR A 174 9.50 6.26 19.27
CA THR A 174 8.69 7.27 19.95
C THR A 174 8.08 6.77 21.26
N ASN A 175 7.62 5.52 21.31
CA ASN A 175 7.09 4.92 22.53
C ASN A 175 8.18 4.73 23.60
N GLN A 176 9.36 4.27 23.22
CA GLN A 176 10.47 4.13 24.15
C GLN A 176 10.90 5.48 24.75
N LEU A 177 10.78 6.57 23.99
CA LEU A 177 11.02 7.92 24.44
C LEU A 177 9.96 8.43 25.43
N MET A 178 8.68 8.15 25.16
CA MET A 178 7.57 8.59 26.03
C MET A 178 7.47 7.81 27.33
N TRP A 179 7.81 6.50 27.34
CA TRP A 179 7.64 5.63 28.50
C TRP A 179 8.94 5.30 29.21
N GLY A 180 10.10 5.38 28.55
CA GLY A 180 11.41 5.08 29.12
C GLY A 180 12.16 6.27 29.73
N GLY A 181 11.76 7.50 29.41
CA GLY A 181 12.49 8.71 29.76
C GLY A 181 11.86 9.60 30.85
N LEU A 182 10.63 9.35 31.27
CA LEU A 182 9.89 10.23 32.21
C LEU A 182 9.72 9.68 33.62
N GLY A 183 10.27 8.54 33.92
CA GLY A 183 10.10 7.95 35.25
C GLY A 183 11.28 7.19 35.73
N ARG A 184 12.38 7.85 36.13
CA ARG A 184 13.22 7.52 37.29
C ARG A 184 14.47 8.38 37.40
N ASP A 185 14.60 8.98 38.57
CA ASP A 185 15.77 9.60 39.20
C ASP A 185 16.50 10.74 38.46
N ARG A 186 16.26 11.92 39.00
CA ARG A 186 17.08 13.12 38.86
C ARG A 186 18.43 12.88 39.54
N ASP A 187 19.37 12.25 38.86
CA ASP A 187 20.78 12.40 39.18
C ASP A 187 21.52 12.96 37.97
N ASP A 188 22.13 14.06 38.17
CA ASP A 188 22.50 15.14 37.26
C ASP A 188 23.61 14.86 36.23
N ARG A 189 23.94 13.63 35.87
CA ARG A 189 25.05 13.34 34.93
C ARG A 189 24.69 12.67 33.60
N ASN A 190 23.41 12.32 33.37
CA ASN A 190 23.00 11.58 32.16
C ASN A 190 22.03 12.33 31.22
N SER A 191 21.68 13.56 31.52
CA SER A 191 20.72 14.37 30.74
C SER A 191 21.23 14.75 29.35
N GLY A 192 22.53 14.92 29.17
CA GLY A 192 23.16 15.26 27.88
C GLY A 192 23.07 14.14 26.85
N ASN A 193 23.23 12.87 27.27
CA ASN A 193 23.16 11.72 26.37
C ASN A 193 21.73 11.44 25.88
N LEU A 194 20.73 11.62 26.76
CA LEU A 194 19.32 11.46 26.38
C LEU A 194 18.89 12.50 25.36
N GLN A 195 19.29 13.77 25.55
CA GLN A 195 18.96 14.86 24.62
C GLN A 195 19.63 14.66 23.25
N ALA A 196 20.85 14.14 23.20
CA ALA A 196 21.54 13.77 21.98
C ALA A 196 20.82 12.61 21.25
N ILE A 197 20.36 11.58 21.97
CA ILE A 197 19.58 10.48 21.42
C ILE A 197 18.27 10.97 20.82
N PHE A 198 17.54 11.86 21.52
CA PHE A 198 16.30 12.47 21.00
C PHE A 198 16.53 13.27 19.71
N LEU A 199 17.61 14.06 19.67
CA LEU A 199 17.96 14.85 18.50
C LEU A 199 18.29 13.95 17.30
N ILE A 200 19.06 12.88 17.52
CA ILE A 200 19.43 11.92 16.48
C ILE A 200 18.19 11.23 15.93
N ILE A 201 17.28 10.77 16.80
CA ILE A 201 16.03 10.13 16.39
C ILE A 201 15.14 11.11 15.59
N GLY A 202 15.02 12.36 16.05
CA GLY A 202 14.29 13.38 15.34
C GLY A 202 14.85 13.62 13.93
N ILE A 203 16.16 13.69 13.78
CA ILE A 203 16.85 13.83 12.50
C ILE A 203 16.56 12.61 11.60
N VAL A 204 16.63 11.40 12.15
CA VAL A 204 16.36 10.17 11.37
C VAL A 204 14.91 10.11 10.89
N LEU A 205 13.95 10.40 11.74
CA LEU A 205 12.55 10.45 11.35
C LEU A 205 12.29 11.56 10.31
N ALA A 206 12.95 12.70 10.44
CA ALA A 206 12.89 13.78 9.45
C ALA A 206 13.45 13.37 8.08
N ILE A 207 14.51 12.54 8.06
CA ILE A 207 15.09 11.99 6.82
C ILE A 207 14.24 10.86 6.25
N LEU A 208 13.72 9.97 7.09
CA LEU A 208 12.92 8.81 6.63
C LEU A 208 11.54 9.22 6.10
N SER A 209 10.92 10.26 6.66
CA SER A 209 9.57 10.69 6.25
C SER A 209 9.45 11.05 4.77
N PRO A 210 10.30 11.92 4.17
CA PRO A 210 10.24 12.22 2.74
C PRO A 210 10.60 11.02 1.86
N ILE A 211 11.43 10.10 2.36
CA ILE A 211 11.78 8.88 1.65
C ILE A 211 10.57 7.94 1.56
N VAL A 212 9.87 7.73 2.66
CA VAL A 212 8.62 6.97 2.69
C VAL A 212 7.59 7.56 1.73
N ALA A 213 7.40 8.88 1.76
CA ALA A 213 6.51 9.56 0.81
C ALA A 213 6.92 9.33 -0.64
N THR A 214 8.22 9.41 -0.95
CA THR A 214 8.75 9.15 -2.29
C THR A 214 8.54 7.69 -2.71
N LEU A 215 8.76 6.71 -1.83
CA LEU A 215 8.51 5.30 -2.12
C LEU A 215 7.05 5.05 -2.46
N ILE A 216 6.11 5.64 -1.71
CA ILE A 216 4.68 5.54 -1.98
C ILE A 216 4.35 6.19 -3.33
N GLN A 217 4.87 7.38 -3.63
CA GLN A 217 4.66 8.05 -4.92
C GLN A 217 5.24 7.26 -6.10
N LEU A 218 6.35 6.55 -5.91
CA LEU A 218 6.92 5.67 -6.93
C LEU A 218 6.07 4.40 -7.14
N ALA A 219 5.45 3.90 -6.06
CA ALA A 219 4.56 2.74 -6.11
C ALA A 219 3.24 3.08 -6.81
N VAL A 220 2.71 4.27 -6.57
CA VAL A 220 1.44 4.72 -7.18
C VAL A 220 1.74 5.81 -8.21
N SER A 221 1.33 5.59 -9.44
CA SER A 221 1.48 6.56 -10.52
C SER A 221 0.11 6.90 -11.09
N ARG A 222 -0.24 8.19 -11.16
CA ARG A 222 -1.49 8.66 -11.79
C ARG A 222 -1.70 8.05 -13.19
N LYS A 223 -0.62 7.92 -13.98
CA LYS A 223 -0.68 7.31 -15.31
C LYS A 223 -1.07 5.82 -15.27
N ARG A 224 -0.69 5.08 -14.22
CA ARG A 224 -1.05 3.67 -14.07
C ARG A 224 -2.50 3.51 -13.64
N GLU A 225 -2.99 4.38 -12.78
CA GLU A 225 -4.41 4.41 -12.40
C GLU A 225 -5.30 4.67 -13.61
N LEU A 226 -4.96 5.71 -14.41
CA LEU A 226 -5.69 6.00 -15.65
C LEU A 226 -5.58 4.86 -16.68
N LEU A 227 -4.45 4.15 -16.72
CA LEU A 227 -4.30 2.95 -17.56
C LEU A 227 -5.15 1.80 -17.04
N ALA A 228 -5.25 1.61 -15.72
CA ALA A 228 -6.10 0.59 -15.11
C ALA A 228 -7.58 0.90 -15.35
N ASP A 229 -7.98 2.17 -15.24
CA ASP A 229 -9.33 2.62 -15.57
C ASP A 229 -9.68 2.33 -17.04
N ALA A 230 -8.80 2.71 -17.97
CA ALA A 230 -8.99 2.46 -19.40
C ALA A 230 -9.01 0.96 -19.75
N SER A 231 -8.14 0.16 -19.11
CA SER A 231 -8.09 -1.29 -19.32
C SER A 231 -9.32 -1.98 -18.77
N GLY A 232 -9.79 -1.57 -17.59
CA GLY A 232 -11.03 -2.06 -16.99
C GLY A 232 -12.26 -1.71 -17.84
N ALA A 233 -12.32 -0.47 -18.32
CA ALA A 233 -13.38 -0.02 -19.23
C ALA A 233 -13.38 -0.79 -20.56
N LEU A 234 -12.19 -1.09 -21.11
CA LEU A 234 -12.05 -1.90 -22.31
C LEU A 234 -12.50 -3.36 -22.10
N LEU A 235 -12.16 -3.96 -20.95
CA LEU A 235 -12.51 -5.35 -20.60
C LEU A 235 -14.01 -5.51 -20.42
N THR A 236 -14.66 -4.58 -19.72
CA THR A 236 -16.11 -4.60 -19.48
C THR A 236 -16.91 -4.04 -20.67
N ARG A 237 -16.28 -3.24 -21.56
CA ARG A 237 -16.93 -2.45 -22.61
C ARG A 237 -18.00 -1.48 -22.07
N TYR A 238 -17.90 -1.15 -20.80
CA TYR A 238 -18.88 -0.29 -20.14
C TYR A 238 -18.21 0.67 -19.14
N PRO A 239 -17.55 1.76 -19.63
CA PRO A 239 -16.81 2.69 -18.78
C PRO A 239 -17.69 3.42 -17.76
N GLU A 240 -18.98 3.68 -18.07
CA GLU A 240 -19.91 4.32 -17.14
C GLU A 240 -20.13 3.52 -15.87
N ALA A 241 -20.06 2.18 -15.93
CA ALA A 241 -20.20 1.33 -14.75
C ALA A 241 -19.09 1.58 -13.73
N LEU A 242 -17.82 1.68 -14.18
CA LEU A 242 -16.71 2.03 -13.30
C LEU A 242 -16.82 3.48 -12.81
N ALA A 243 -17.25 4.42 -13.64
CA ALA A 243 -17.46 5.81 -13.25
C ALA A 243 -18.52 5.93 -12.13
N SER A 244 -19.65 5.26 -12.29
CA SER A 244 -20.74 5.20 -11.30
C SER A 244 -20.28 4.53 -10.00
N ALA A 245 -19.53 3.41 -10.10
CA ALA A 245 -18.95 2.75 -8.93
C ALA A 245 -18.04 3.68 -8.14
N LEU A 246 -17.11 4.37 -8.80
CA LEU A 246 -16.22 5.35 -8.15
C LEU A 246 -17.00 6.48 -7.49
N GLU A 247 -18.05 6.98 -8.12
CA GLU A 247 -18.92 8.01 -7.57
C GLU A 247 -19.63 7.52 -6.29
N LYS A 248 -20.24 6.33 -6.31
CA LYS A 248 -20.90 5.73 -5.14
C LYS A 248 -19.91 5.47 -4.00
N ILE A 249 -18.76 4.85 -4.29
CA ILE A 249 -17.73 4.54 -3.29
C ILE A 249 -17.19 5.83 -2.67
N SER A 250 -16.93 6.87 -3.47
CA SER A 250 -16.38 8.14 -2.96
C SER A 250 -17.35 8.91 -2.07
N ASN A 251 -18.65 8.84 -2.36
CA ASN A 251 -19.70 9.53 -1.61
C ASN A 251 -20.13 8.80 -0.34
N ASP A 252 -19.72 7.55 -0.14
CA ASP A 252 -20.03 6.81 1.07
C ASP A 252 -19.33 7.45 2.29
N PRO A 253 -20.02 7.67 3.42
CA PRO A 253 -19.46 8.39 4.57
C PRO A 253 -18.53 7.54 5.45
N HIS A 254 -18.54 6.22 5.30
CA HIS A 254 -17.78 5.33 6.18
C HIS A 254 -16.28 5.40 5.87
N SER A 255 -15.47 5.53 6.92
CA SER A 255 -14.00 5.37 6.84
C SER A 255 -13.62 3.93 7.10
N LEU A 256 -12.70 3.41 6.32
CA LEU A 256 -12.19 2.04 6.49
C LEU A 256 -11.37 1.93 7.78
N LYS A 257 -11.81 1.08 8.71
CA LYS A 257 -11.16 0.93 10.03
C LYS A 257 -9.86 0.14 9.94
N SER A 258 -9.79 -0.79 9.02
CA SER A 258 -8.64 -1.68 8.80
C SER A 258 -7.52 -1.06 7.95
N ALA A 259 -7.73 0.13 7.40
CA ALA A 259 -6.68 0.82 6.62
C ALA A 259 -5.61 1.41 7.53
N SER A 260 -4.36 1.24 7.14
CA SER A 260 -3.19 1.89 7.71
C SER A 260 -2.55 2.84 6.68
N ASN A 261 -1.72 3.78 7.14
CA ASN A 261 -0.95 4.64 6.23
C ASN A 261 -0.09 3.83 5.25
N ALA A 262 0.36 2.64 5.66
CA ALA A 262 1.15 1.75 4.82
C ALA A 262 0.33 1.07 3.72
N THR A 263 -0.96 0.78 3.95
CA THR A 263 -1.83 0.05 3.02
C THR A 263 -2.80 0.96 2.27
N ALA A 264 -2.95 2.22 2.67
CA ALA A 264 -3.93 3.14 2.10
C ALA A 264 -3.85 3.29 0.57
N HIS A 265 -2.63 3.26 0.03
CA HIS A 265 -2.37 3.39 -1.41
C HIS A 265 -2.74 2.14 -2.24
N LEU A 266 -3.13 1.05 -1.59
CA LEU A 266 -3.59 -0.17 -2.28
C LEU A 266 -5.06 -0.06 -2.70
N PHE A 267 -5.87 0.69 -1.95
CA PHE A 267 -7.31 0.74 -2.13
C PHE A 267 -7.72 1.60 -3.32
N ILE A 268 -8.75 1.19 -4.05
CA ILE A 268 -9.25 1.90 -5.25
C ILE A 268 -9.68 3.35 -4.97
N VAL A 269 -10.16 3.61 -3.74
CA VAL A 269 -10.51 4.95 -3.23
C VAL A 269 -9.84 5.16 -1.89
N ASN A 270 -9.37 6.41 -1.63
CA ASN A 270 -8.73 6.76 -0.36
C ASN A 270 -9.59 6.31 0.85
N PRO A 271 -9.07 5.43 1.72
CA PRO A 271 -9.83 4.86 2.82
C PRO A 271 -10.05 5.83 4.00
N PHE A 272 -9.35 6.96 4.04
CA PHE A 272 -9.40 7.93 5.14
C PHE A 272 -10.37 9.07 4.83
N LYS A 273 -11.67 8.84 5.01
CA LYS A 273 -12.72 9.85 4.81
C LYS A 273 -12.98 10.61 6.13
N GLY A 274 -13.15 11.93 6.05
CA GLY A 274 -13.71 12.74 7.15
C GLY A 274 -12.86 12.90 8.40
N LYS A 275 -11.67 12.33 8.51
CA LYS A 275 -10.76 12.60 9.62
C LYS A 275 -9.93 13.85 9.30
N ASN A 276 -10.01 14.85 10.19
CA ASN A 276 -9.10 16.01 10.24
C ASN A 276 -7.67 15.54 10.59
N THR A 277 -7.10 14.67 9.78
CA THR A 277 -5.65 14.46 9.73
C THR A 277 -5.08 15.75 9.16
N LYS A 278 -4.16 16.39 9.90
CA LYS A 278 -3.51 17.65 9.50
C LYS A 278 -3.25 17.58 8.00
N GLN A 279 -3.90 18.44 7.23
CA GLN A 279 -4.00 18.43 5.76
C GLN A 279 -2.67 18.19 5.02
N TRP A 280 -1.55 18.51 5.66
CA TRP A 280 -0.22 18.33 5.12
C TRP A 280 0.20 16.84 5.04
N PHE A 281 -0.16 15.99 6.02
CA PHE A 281 0.16 14.55 5.95
C PHE A 281 -0.76 13.79 5.01
N SER A 282 -2.04 14.15 4.90
CA SER A 282 -2.98 13.46 4.00
C SER A 282 -2.62 13.66 2.53
N SER A 283 -2.12 14.84 2.14
CA SER A 283 -1.72 15.11 0.75
C SER A 283 -0.50 14.31 0.27
N LEU A 284 0.36 13.86 1.20
CA LEU A 284 1.50 12.98 0.86
C LEU A 284 1.05 11.55 0.51
N PHE A 285 -0.14 11.15 0.97
CA PHE A 285 -0.74 9.84 0.72
C PHE A 285 -1.84 9.87 -0.35
N ASP A 286 -2.17 11.05 -0.91
CA ASP A 286 -3.07 11.19 -2.06
C ASP A 286 -2.33 10.80 -3.36
N THR A 287 -2.17 9.51 -3.51
CA THR A 287 -1.38 8.90 -4.60
C THR A 287 -2.22 8.65 -5.86
N HIS A 288 -3.54 8.57 -5.72
CA HIS A 288 -4.47 8.41 -6.83
C HIS A 288 -4.80 9.76 -7.51
N PRO A 289 -5.15 9.76 -8.81
CA PRO A 289 -5.75 10.93 -9.43
C PRO A 289 -7.03 11.33 -8.71
N PRO A 290 -7.40 12.62 -8.72
CA PRO A 290 -8.69 13.04 -8.19
C PRO A 290 -9.83 12.21 -8.78
N ILE A 291 -10.74 11.72 -7.94
CA ILE A 291 -11.84 10.85 -8.39
C ILE A 291 -12.69 11.54 -9.46
N ALA A 292 -12.93 12.84 -9.32
CA ALA A 292 -13.65 13.62 -10.32
C ALA A 292 -12.96 13.62 -11.71
N GLU A 293 -11.61 13.58 -11.74
CA GLU A 293 -10.84 13.47 -12.98
C GLU A 293 -11.01 12.08 -13.61
N ARG A 294 -10.92 11.01 -12.79
CA ARG A 294 -11.15 9.63 -13.25
C ARG A 294 -12.54 9.46 -13.84
N ILE A 295 -13.58 9.90 -13.11
CA ILE A 295 -14.98 9.85 -13.55
C ILE A 295 -15.17 10.60 -14.86
N LYS A 296 -14.61 11.83 -14.98
CA LYS A 296 -14.70 12.64 -16.19
C LYS A 296 -14.09 11.93 -17.40
N ILE A 297 -12.91 11.32 -17.22
CA ILE A 297 -12.22 10.58 -18.29
C ILE A 297 -13.03 9.35 -18.70
N LEU A 298 -13.51 8.54 -17.75
CA LEU A 298 -14.33 7.35 -18.02
C LEU A 298 -15.61 7.69 -18.77
N ARG A 299 -16.30 8.78 -18.39
CA ARG A 299 -17.52 9.25 -19.08
C ARG A 299 -17.25 9.85 -20.46
N SER A 300 -16.00 10.09 -20.80
CA SER A 300 -15.60 10.58 -22.13
C SER A 300 -15.16 9.48 -23.09
N MET A 301 -15.07 8.21 -22.61
CA MET A 301 -14.73 7.03 -23.41
C MET A 301 -15.97 6.45 -24.07
#